data_76369f5e15a1f0a0451186ba60d284eb
#
_entry.id   76369f5e15a1f0a0451186ba60d284eb
#
_cell.length_a   1.000
_cell.length_b   1.000
_cell.length_c   1.000
_cell.angle_alpha   90.00
_cell.angle_beta   90.00
_cell.angle_gamma   90.00
#
_symmetry.space_group_name_H-M   'P 1'
#
loop_
_entity.id
_entity.type
_entity.pdbx_description
1 polymer ?
#
loop_
_entity_poly.entity_id
_entity_poly.type
_entity_poly.pdbx_seq_one_letter_code
_entity_poly.pdbx_strand_id
1 'polypeptide(L)'
;SFVTHVGVILKDPTFLNKALKGTYVWESGWEGTPDPQDGKIKLGVQITPLEEIIKSSNELNISLLVRPINYSGDSPFNDTKLKEIHNVVYDKPYDIVPKDWINALLRKDPDPQKTDRFWCSAFVGYIYTKAGILKEDTDWSILRPSDFSLESEFLNINEGFSFEACETKIN
;
A
#
# COMPACT_ATOMS: atom_id res chain seq x y z
N SER A 1 -12.98 7.99 -11.91
CA SER A 1 -11.52 8.21 -11.85
C SER A 1 -10.80 6.88 -12.03
N PHE A 2 -9.80 6.80 -12.91
CA PHE A 2 -9.06 5.55 -13.13
C PHE A 2 -7.85 5.53 -12.18
N VAL A 3 -7.94 4.72 -11.12
CA VAL A 3 -6.86 4.53 -10.15
C VAL A 3 -5.93 3.42 -10.64
N THR A 4 -4.66 3.74 -10.87
CA THR A 4 -3.66 2.82 -11.43
C THR A 4 -2.66 2.32 -10.41
N HIS A 5 -2.49 3.04 -9.29
CA HIS A 5 -1.52 2.73 -8.26
C HIS A 5 -2.05 3.09 -6.87
N VAL A 6 -1.57 2.42 -5.85
CA VAL A 6 -1.92 2.66 -4.45
C VAL A 6 -0.74 2.36 -3.53
N GLY A 7 -0.60 3.15 -2.47
CA GLY A 7 0.41 2.98 -1.42
C GLY A 7 -0.14 3.42 -0.06
N VAL A 8 0.63 3.22 0.99
CA VAL A 8 0.30 3.60 2.37
C VAL A 8 1.18 4.73 2.83
N ILE A 9 0.59 5.80 3.34
CA ILE A 9 1.33 6.92 3.91
C ILE A 9 1.79 6.57 5.33
N LEU A 10 3.09 6.72 5.58
CA LEU A 10 3.73 6.56 6.88
C LEU A 10 4.34 7.89 7.33
N LYS A 11 4.12 8.25 8.59
CA LYS A 11 4.76 9.39 9.22
C LYS A 11 5.82 8.91 10.20
N ASP A 12 7.04 9.46 10.10
CA ASP A 12 8.17 9.15 10.98
C ASP A 12 8.35 7.63 11.19
N PRO A 13 8.59 6.82 10.12
CA PRO A 13 8.62 5.37 10.22
C PRO A 13 9.87 4.86 10.93
N THR A 14 10.04 5.24 12.20
CA THR A 14 11.20 4.91 13.02
C THR A 14 11.32 3.44 13.37
N PHE A 15 10.26 2.66 13.15
CA PHE A 15 10.28 1.19 13.25
C PHE A 15 11.14 0.54 12.15
N LEU A 16 11.34 1.22 11.00
CA LEU A 16 12.24 0.78 9.92
C LEU A 16 13.68 1.19 10.21
N ASN A 17 13.87 2.47 10.54
CA ASN A 17 15.17 3.04 10.89
C ASN A 17 14.93 4.30 11.72
N LYS A 18 15.59 4.42 12.88
CA LYS A 18 15.45 5.55 13.80
C LYS A 18 15.77 6.92 13.19
N ALA A 19 16.53 6.95 12.10
CA ALA A 19 16.87 8.18 11.38
C ALA A 19 15.75 8.66 10.44
N LEU A 20 14.75 7.84 10.14
CA LEU A 20 13.66 8.19 9.23
C LEU A 20 12.68 9.14 9.90
N LYS A 21 12.70 10.39 9.43
CA LYS A 21 11.79 11.47 9.86
C LYS A 21 11.07 12.03 8.64
N GLY A 22 9.81 12.43 8.83
CA GLY A 22 8.98 12.98 7.77
C GLY A 22 7.93 11.99 7.26
N THR A 23 7.38 12.29 6.10
CA THR A 23 6.28 11.53 5.50
C THR A 23 6.78 10.75 4.29
N TYR A 24 6.45 9.47 4.27
CA TYR A 24 6.85 8.53 3.23
C TYR A 24 5.63 7.80 2.67
N VAL A 25 5.75 7.32 1.43
CA VAL A 25 4.81 6.36 0.85
C VAL A 25 5.46 4.98 0.92
N TRP A 26 4.78 4.03 1.51
CA TRP A 26 5.15 2.61 1.52
C TRP A 26 4.36 1.91 0.44
N GLU A 27 5.05 1.34 -0.51
CA GLU A 27 4.44 0.84 -1.74
C GLU A 27 5.19 -0.36 -2.32
N SER A 28 4.57 -1.06 -3.24
CA SER A 28 5.26 -1.95 -4.17
C SER A 28 5.16 -1.37 -5.56
N GLY A 29 6.30 -0.93 -6.12
CA GLY A 29 6.35 -0.20 -7.37
C GLY A 29 7.77 0.09 -7.84
N TRP A 30 7.90 1.02 -8.77
CA TRP A 30 9.16 1.52 -9.30
C TRP A 30 9.21 3.04 -9.24
N GLU A 31 10.08 3.58 -8.40
CA GLU A 31 10.31 5.03 -8.30
C GLU A 31 11.64 5.47 -8.93
N GLY A 32 12.57 4.55 -9.12
CA GLY A 32 13.86 4.84 -9.72
C GLY A 32 14.84 5.61 -8.82
N THR A 33 14.47 5.82 -7.55
CA THR A 33 15.26 6.49 -6.52
C THR A 33 15.66 5.52 -5.43
N PRO A 34 16.76 5.77 -4.68
CA PRO A 34 17.17 4.92 -3.58
C PRO A 34 16.13 4.90 -2.46
N ASP A 35 15.79 3.70 -1.99
CA ASP A 35 14.96 3.51 -0.79
C ASP A 35 15.70 4.04 0.44
N PRO A 36 15.15 5.02 1.19
CA PRO A 36 15.83 5.61 2.34
C PRO A 36 16.16 4.63 3.48
N GLN A 37 15.52 3.47 3.52
CA GLN A 37 15.80 2.51 4.58
C GLN A 37 17.10 1.72 4.36
N ASP A 38 17.56 1.55 3.12
CA ASP A 38 18.73 0.72 2.80
C ASP A 38 19.59 1.22 1.62
N GLY A 39 19.18 2.31 0.95
CA GLY A 39 19.90 2.92 -0.18
C GLY A 39 19.79 2.16 -1.50
N LYS A 40 18.96 1.12 -1.59
CA LYS A 40 18.78 0.32 -2.82
C LYS A 40 17.76 0.95 -3.75
N ILE A 41 17.98 0.86 -5.05
CA ILE A 41 16.96 1.13 -6.08
C ILE A 41 16.23 -0.17 -6.36
N LYS A 42 14.90 -0.17 -6.22
CA LYS A 42 14.10 -1.39 -6.22
C LYS A 42 12.94 -1.33 -7.23
N LEU A 43 12.64 -2.46 -7.81
CA LEU A 43 11.32 -2.73 -8.39
C LEU A 43 10.60 -3.69 -7.44
N GLY A 44 9.75 -3.15 -6.58
CA GLY A 44 9.07 -3.91 -5.53
C GLY A 44 8.78 -3.07 -4.30
N VAL A 45 8.78 -3.71 -3.14
CA VAL A 45 8.45 -3.08 -1.86
C VAL A 45 9.55 -2.12 -1.42
N GLN A 46 9.17 -0.87 -1.23
CA GLN A 46 10.05 0.25 -0.89
C GLN A 46 9.30 1.35 -0.15
N ILE A 47 10.03 2.27 0.47
CA ILE A 47 9.50 3.55 0.91
C ILE A 47 10.10 4.68 0.06
N THR A 48 9.30 5.70 -0.19
CA THR A 48 9.72 6.88 -0.95
C THR A 48 9.26 8.14 -0.21
N PRO A 49 10.10 9.18 -0.05
CA PRO A 49 9.63 10.44 0.51
C PRO A 49 8.42 10.98 -0.26
N LEU A 50 7.37 11.37 0.45
CA LEU A 50 6.12 11.85 -0.18
C LEU A 50 6.37 13.04 -1.10
N GLU A 51 7.29 13.92 -0.74
CA GLU A 51 7.66 15.09 -1.57
C GLU A 51 8.29 14.70 -2.92
N GLU A 52 9.03 13.59 -3.00
CA GLU A 52 9.56 13.07 -4.27
C GLU A 52 8.41 12.51 -5.14
N ILE A 53 7.46 11.82 -4.54
CA ILE A 53 6.25 11.33 -5.22
C ILE A 53 5.44 12.52 -5.77
N ILE A 54 5.23 13.56 -4.96
CA ILE A 54 4.52 14.78 -5.39
C ILE A 54 5.24 15.44 -6.56
N LYS A 55 6.57 15.57 -6.48
CA LYS A 55 7.36 16.17 -7.55
C LYS A 55 7.23 15.40 -8.86
N SER A 56 7.49 14.08 -8.83
CA SER A 56 7.42 13.24 -10.03
C SER A 56 5.99 13.19 -10.61
N SER A 57 4.98 13.16 -9.75
CA SER A 57 3.58 13.16 -10.20
C SER A 57 3.18 14.47 -10.87
N ASN A 58 3.68 15.62 -10.38
CA ASN A 58 3.48 16.90 -11.03
C ASN A 58 4.14 16.95 -12.42
N GLU A 59 5.37 16.46 -12.53
CA GLU A 59 6.11 16.38 -13.80
C GLU A 59 5.39 15.50 -14.84
N LEU A 60 4.75 14.43 -14.38
CA LEU A 60 4.00 13.49 -15.23
C LEU A 60 2.51 13.85 -15.38
N ASN A 61 2.06 14.94 -14.76
CA ASN A 61 0.65 15.35 -14.73
C ASN A 61 -0.29 14.26 -14.19
N ILE A 62 0.14 13.56 -13.15
CA ILE A 62 -0.61 12.51 -12.44
C ILE A 62 -1.20 13.12 -11.17
N SER A 63 -2.48 12.89 -10.91
CA SER A 63 -3.14 13.32 -9.66
C SER A 63 -2.89 12.33 -8.54
N LEU A 64 -2.48 12.85 -7.38
CA LEU A 64 -2.35 12.09 -6.13
C LEU A 64 -3.56 12.37 -5.23
N LEU A 65 -4.23 11.30 -4.82
CA LEU A 65 -5.39 11.37 -3.95
C LEU A 65 -5.08 10.65 -2.64
N VAL A 66 -5.39 11.29 -1.52
CA VAL A 66 -5.28 10.71 -0.18
C VAL A 66 -6.67 10.44 0.36
N ARG A 67 -6.87 9.23 0.85
CA ARG A 67 -8.10 8.79 1.50
C ARG A 67 -7.79 8.31 2.91
N PRO A 68 -8.10 9.10 3.96
CA PRO A 68 -7.84 8.71 5.34
C PRO A 68 -8.68 7.51 5.79
N ILE A 69 -8.15 6.77 6.76
CA ILE A 69 -8.85 5.71 7.46
C ILE A 69 -9.27 6.26 8.83
N ASN A 70 -10.56 6.16 9.11
CA ASN A 70 -11.12 6.45 10.43
C ASN A 70 -11.16 5.17 11.25
N TYR A 71 -10.85 5.29 12.54
CA TYR A 71 -10.91 4.18 13.50
C TYR A 71 -11.28 4.66 14.87
N SER A 72 -11.89 3.77 15.65
CA SER A 72 -12.16 3.96 17.07
C SER A 72 -11.14 3.17 17.91
N GLY A 73 -10.57 3.77 18.94
CA GLY A 73 -9.56 3.14 19.80
C GLY A 73 -8.13 3.38 19.33
N ASP A 74 -7.26 2.40 19.56
CA ASP A 74 -5.84 2.51 19.23
C ASP A 74 -5.58 2.46 17.72
N SER A 75 -4.48 3.12 17.30
CA SER A 75 -4.07 3.12 15.91
C SER A 75 -3.78 1.70 15.42
N PRO A 76 -4.32 1.29 14.26
CA PRO A 76 -4.00 0.00 13.65
C PRO A 76 -2.53 -0.07 13.19
N PHE A 77 -1.89 1.08 13.02
CA PHE A 77 -0.50 1.23 12.57
C PHE A 77 0.45 1.55 13.74
N ASN A 78 0.43 0.72 14.79
CA ASN A 78 1.45 0.80 15.84
C ASN A 78 2.78 0.17 15.38
N ASP A 79 3.89 0.61 15.98
CA ASP A 79 5.25 0.21 15.59
C ASP A 79 5.48 -1.30 15.64
N THR A 80 4.92 -1.99 16.64
CA THR A 80 5.06 -3.45 16.78
C THR A 80 4.43 -4.17 15.59
N LYS A 81 3.18 -3.83 15.27
CA LYS A 81 2.45 -4.41 14.15
C LYS A 81 3.11 -4.09 12.81
N LEU A 82 3.49 -2.83 12.60
CA LEU A 82 4.18 -2.42 11.37
C LEU A 82 5.53 -3.12 11.20
N LYS A 83 6.26 -3.37 12.28
CA LYS A 83 7.52 -4.11 12.22
C LYS A 83 7.31 -5.59 11.87
N GLU A 84 6.28 -6.23 12.41
CA GLU A 84 5.90 -7.59 12.02
C GLU A 84 5.57 -7.68 10.52
N ILE A 85 4.78 -6.74 10.02
CA ILE A 85 4.44 -6.65 8.59
C ILE A 85 5.71 -6.43 7.76
N HIS A 86 6.56 -5.48 8.16
CA HIS A 86 7.82 -5.17 7.47
C HIS A 86 8.73 -6.40 7.36
N ASN A 87 8.84 -7.21 8.40
CA ASN A 87 9.66 -8.42 8.37
C ASN A 87 9.23 -9.43 7.28
N VAL A 88 7.96 -9.41 6.91
CA VAL A 88 7.44 -10.26 5.81
C VAL A 88 7.65 -9.61 4.45
N VAL A 89 7.37 -8.31 4.33
CA VAL A 89 7.32 -7.65 3.02
C VAL A 89 8.65 -7.01 2.59
N TYR A 90 9.62 -6.86 3.50
CA TYR A 90 10.89 -6.20 3.20
C TYR A 90 11.61 -6.85 2.02
N ASP A 91 12.08 -6.02 1.11
CA ASP A 91 12.86 -6.39 -0.08
C ASP A 91 12.13 -7.38 -1.02
N LYS A 92 10.80 -7.49 -0.92
CA LYS A 92 10.02 -8.34 -1.84
C LYS A 92 9.89 -7.66 -3.20
N PRO A 93 10.09 -8.44 -4.29
CA PRO A 93 10.00 -7.89 -5.64
C PRO A 93 8.56 -7.56 -6.04
N TYR A 94 8.43 -6.69 -7.06
CA TYR A 94 7.16 -6.45 -7.72
C TYR A 94 6.68 -7.69 -8.45
N ASP A 95 5.39 -7.98 -8.36
CA ASP A 95 4.79 -9.09 -9.09
C ASP A 95 4.57 -8.70 -10.57
N ILE A 96 5.41 -9.25 -11.44
CA ILE A 96 5.34 -9.05 -12.88
C ILE A 96 4.78 -10.28 -13.64
N VAL A 97 4.25 -11.26 -12.90
CA VAL A 97 3.72 -12.49 -13.51
C VAL A 97 2.37 -12.20 -14.16
N PRO A 98 2.25 -12.30 -15.50
CA PRO A 98 1.01 -11.94 -16.19
C PRO A 98 -0.21 -12.76 -15.75
N LYS A 99 0.00 -14.03 -15.36
CA LYS A 99 -1.06 -14.89 -14.87
C LYS A 99 -1.70 -14.36 -13.60
N ASP A 100 -0.89 -13.82 -12.67
CA ASP A 100 -1.37 -13.32 -11.39
C ASP A 100 -2.21 -12.04 -11.61
N TRP A 101 -1.83 -11.21 -12.57
CA TRP A 101 -2.63 -10.05 -12.98
C TRP A 101 -3.97 -10.43 -13.63
N ILE A 102 -3.96 -11.48 -14.46
CA ILE A 102 -5.20 -12.00 -15.06
C ILE A 102 -6.11 -12.57 -13.97
N ASN A 103 -5.56 -13.29 -13.01
CA ASN A 103 -6.30 -13.82 -11.87
C ASN A 103 -6.95 -12.69 -11.06
N ALA A 104 -6.20 -11.62 -10.75
CA ALA A 104 -6.73 -10.44 -10.09
C ALA A 104 -7.83 -9.75 -10.91
N LEU A 105 -7.65 -9.64 -12.23
CA LEU A 105 -8.65 -9.08 -13.13
C LEU A 105 -9.95 -9.90 -13.15
N LEU A 106 -9.84 -11.21 -13.09
CA LEU A 106 -10.97 -12.12 -13.08
C LEU A 106 -11.52 -12.38 -11.66
N ARG A 107 -10.88 -11.81 -10.63
CA ARG A 107 -11.18 -12.09 -9.22
C ARG A 107 -11.15 -13.58 -8.89
N LYS A 108 -10.17 -14.28 -9.45
CA LYS A 108 -9.95 -15.70 -9.24
C LYS A 108 -8.47 -15.92 -8.99
N ASP A 109 -8.13 -16.47 -7.84
CA ASP A 109 -6.75 -16.86 -7.54
C ASP A 109 -6.73 -18.34 -7.13
N PRO A 110 -6.20 -19.23 -7.97
CA PRO A 110 -6.08 -20.64 -7.64
C PRO A 110 -4.99 -20.93 -6.58
N ASP A 111 -4.12 -19.97 -6.33
CA ASP A 111 -3.01 -20.10 -5.36
C ASP A 111 -2.84 -18.74 -4.62
N PRO A 112 -3.81 -18.42 -3.73
CA PRO A 112 -3.94 -17.10 -3.15
C PRO A 112 -2.84 -16.78 -2.13
N GLN A 113 -2.63 -15.49 -1.90
CA GLN A 113 -1.90 -14.95 -0.75
C GLN A 113 -0.42 -15.33 -0.67
N LYS A 114 0.29 -15.34 -1.81
CA LYS A 114 1.74 -15.47 -1.83
C LYS A 114 2.41 -14.20 -1.32
N THR A 115 3.35 -14.37 -0.41
CA THR A 115 4.13 -13.26 0.18
C THR A 115 5.55 -13.15 -0.35
N ASP A 116 5.86 -13.83 -1.44
CA ASP A 116 7.17 -13.78 -2.09
C ASP A 116 7.33 -12.58 -3.04
N ARG A 117 6.21 -11.99 -3.48
CA ARG A 117 6.14 -10.82 -4.35
C ARG A 117 4.80 -10.11 -4.20
N PHE A 118 4.76 -8.83 -4.54
CA PHE A 118 3.54 -8.01 -4.45
C PHE A 118 3.41 -7.04 -5.62
N TRP A 119 2.24 -6.91 -6.22
CA TRP A 119 1.85 -5.69 -6.92
C TRP A 119 1.26 -4.67 -5.94
N CYS A 120 1.02 -3.44 -6.37
CA CYS A 120 0.68 -2.33 -5.48
C CYS A 120 -0.55 -2.58 -4.59
N SER A 121 -1.66 -3.04 -5.18
CA SER A 121 -2.91 -3.23 -4.42
C SER A 121 -2.90 -4.48 -3.54
N ALA A 122 -2.24 -5.56 -3.95
CA ALA A 122 -2.02 -6.74 -3.09
C ALA A 122 -1.17 -6.37 -1.87
N PHE A 123 -0.15 -5.54 -2.04
CA PHE A 123 0.68 -5.05 -0.95
C PHE A 123 -0.11 -4.25 0.07
N VAL A 124 -0.90 -3.26 -0.37
CA VAL A 124 -1.76 -2.47 0.53
C VAL A 124 -2.81 -3.35 1.20
N GLY A 125 -3.43 -4.27 0.45
CA GLY A 125 -4.39 -5.23 0.98
C GLY A 125 -3.79 -6.13 2.06
N TYR A 126 -2.57 -6.62 1.86
CA TYR A 126 -1.82 -7.38 2.86
C TYR A 126 -1.60 -6.57 4.14
N ILE A 127 -1.09 -5.32 4.03
CA ILE A 127 -0.89 -4.44 5.18
C ILE A 127 -2.20 -4.23 5.93
N TYR A 128 -3.28 -3.90 5.23
CA TYR A 128 -4.57 -3.60 5.85
C TYR A 128 -5.21 -4.83 6.51
N THR A 129 -5.03 -6.00 5.94
CA THR A 129 -5.50 -7.26 6.54
C THR A 129 -4.71 -7.57 7.81
N LYS A 130 -3.38 -7.46 7.77
CA LYS A 130 -2.52 -7.72 8.94
C LYS A 130 -2.64 -6.65 10.03
N ALA A 131 -2.97 -5.41 9.68
CA ALA A 131 -3.28 -4.35 10.63
C ALA A 131 -4.70 -4.46 11.23
N GLY A 132 -5.53 -5.39 10.75
CA GLY A 132 -6.89 -5.60 11.23
C GLY A 132 -7.92 -4.60 10.68
N ILE A 133 -7.57 -3.83 9.65
CA ILE A 133 -8.49 -2.89 8.97
C ILE A 133 -9.44 -3.66 8.07
N LEU A 134 -8.93 -4.60 7.28
CA LEU A 134 -9.72 -5.54 6.51
C LEU A 134 -9.92 -6.85 7.29
N LYS A 135 -10.99 -7.56 7.01
CA LYS A 135 -11.27 -8.86 7.62
C LYS A 135 -10.16 -9.86 7.30
N GLU A 136 -9.88 -10.75 8.24
CA GLU A 136 -8.78 -11.72 8.15
C GLU A 136 -8.93 -12.69 6.96
N ASP A 137 -10.16 -12.97 6.55
CA ASP A 137 -10.50 -13.81 5.41
C ASP A 137 -10.44 -13.09 4.06
N THR A 138 -9.98 -11.82 4.04
CA THR A 138 -9.83 -11.06 2.81
C THR A 138 -8.79 -11.71 1.91
N ASP A 139 -9.17 -12.07 0.67
CA ASP A 139 -8.21 -12.44 -0.36
C ASP A 139 -7.58 -11.17 -0.94
N TRP A 140 -6.50 -10.71 -0.31
CA TRP A 140 -5.81 -9.49 -0.70
C TRP A 140 -5.08 -9.63 -2.04
N SER A 141 -4.82 -10.86 -2.51
CA SER A 141 -4.11 -11.13 -3.77
C SER A 141 -4.92 -10.78 -5.02
N ILE A 142 -6.26 -10.63 -4.90
CA ILE A 142 -7.14 -10.24 -6.01
C ILE A 142 -7.58 -8.76 -5.97
N LEU A 143 -7.09 -7.99 -5.02
CA LEU A 143 -7.43 -6.58 -4.91
C LEU A 143 -6.82 -5.76 -6.06
N ARG A 144 -7.57 -4.75 -6.49
CA ARG A 144 -7.19 -3.80 -7.53
C ARG A 144 -6.97 -2.41 -6.93
N PRO A 145 -6.16 -1.54 -7.52
CA PRO A 145 -6.01 -0.16 -7.05
C PRO A 145 -7.35 0.58 -6.90
N SER A 146 -8.28 0.36 -7.81
CA SER A 146 -9.62 0.96 -7.76
C SER A 146 -10.47 0.52 -6.58
N ASP A 147 -10.16 -0.62 -5.93
CA ASP A 147 -10.90 -1.07 -4.76
C ASP A 147 -10.71 -0.14 -3.54
N PHE A 148 -9.62 0.62 -3.52
CA PHE A 148 -9.31 1.60 -2.49
C PHE A 148 -9.90 2.99 -2.75
N SER A 149 -10.53 3.20 -3.91
CA SER A 149 -11.17 4.47 -4.29
C SER A 149 -12.58 4.62 -3.69
N LEU A 150 -13.13 5.84 -3.78
CA LEU A 150 -14.49 6.14 -3.33
C LEU A 150 -15.58 5.36 -4.08
N GLU A 151 -15.29 4.95 -5.30
CA GLU A 151 -16.28 4.30 -6.19
C GLU A 151 -16.45 2.81 -5.91
N SER A 152 -15.65 2.23 -5.01
CA SER A 152 -15.66 0.80 -4.72
C SER A 152 -16.23 0.48 -3.33
N GLU A 153 -17.10 -0.51 -3.30
CA GLU A 153 -17.61 -1.14 -2.07
C GLU A 153 -17.05 -2.56 -1.88
N PHE A 154 -15.97 -2.89 -2.60
CA PHE A 154 -15.44 -4.25 -2.63
C PHE A 154 -14.68 -4.64 -1.35
N LEU A 155 -14.10 -3.67 -0.66
CA LEU A 155 -13.28 -3.94 0.52
C LEU A 155 -14.12 -4.39 1.72
N ASN A 156 -13.75 -5.53 2.31
CA ASN A 156 -14.40 -6.12 3.46
C ASN A 156 -13.79 -5.56 4.76
N ILE A 157 -14.28 -4.41 5.21
CA ILE A 157 -13.74 -3.63 6.31
C ILE A 157 -14.26 -4.19 7.64
N ASN A 158 -13.38 -4.29 8.64
CA ASN A 158 -13.73 -4.68 10.00
C ASN A 158 -14.56 -3.59 10.71
N GLU A 159 -15.38 -4.03 11.65
CA GLU A 159 -16.09 -3.13 12.54
C GLU A 159 -15.13 -2.19 13.28
N GLY A 160 -15.51 -0.92 13.43
CA GLY A 160 -14.67 0.12 14.04
C GLY A 160 -13.74 0.84 13.08
N PHE A 161 -13.69 0.42 11.81
CA PHE A 161 -12.93 1.10 10.76
C PHE A 161 -13.86 1.59 9.64
N SER A 162 -13.48 2.71 9.04
CA SER A 162 -14.08 3.19 7.79
C SER A 162 -13.07 4.02 7.00
N PHE A 163 -13.25 4.06 5.70
CA PHE A 163 -12.52 5.02 4.87
C PHE A 163 -13.31 6.34 4.81
N GLU A 164 -12.59 7.47 4.77
CA GLU A 164 -13.22 8.76 4.55
C GLU A 164 -14.11 8.76 3.30
N ALA A 165 -15.25 9.46 3.40
CA ALA A 165 -16.19 9.63 2.29
C ALA A 165 -15.71 10.66 1.25
N CYS A 166 -14.48 11.13 1.35
CA CYS A 166 -13.84 12.04 0.40
C CYS A 166 -12.39 11.69 0.18
N GLU A 167 -11.88 12.04 -0.99
CA GLU A 167 -10.47 11.99 -1.34
C GLU A 167 -9.91 13.40 -1.41
N THR A 168 -8.72 13.62 -0.86
CA THR A 168 -8.04 14.91 -0.92
C THR A 168 -6.93 14.85 -1.95
N LYS A 169 -7.01 15.72 -2.97
CA LYS A 169 -5.91 15.92 -3.90
C LYS A 169 -4.78 16.69 -3.22
N ILE A 170 -3.54 16.18 -3.31
CA ILE A 170 -2.37 16.73 -2.61
C ILE A 170 -1.29 17.31 -3.54
N ASN A 171 -1.53 17.33 -4.84
CA ASN A 171 -0.60 17.89 -5.84
C ASN A 171 -1.33 18.75 -6.90
#